data_b2c53ecf456d6f34cb690bcc5a1eddec
#
_entry.id   b2c53ecf456d6f34cb690bcc5a1eddec
#
_cell.length_a   1.000
_cell.length_b   1.000
_cell.length_c   1.000
_cell.angle_alpha   90.00
_cell.angle_beta   90.00
_cell.angle_gamma   90.00
#
_symmetry.space_group_name_H-M   'P 1'
#
loop_
_entity.id
_entity.type
_entity.pdbx_description
1 polymer ?
#
loop_
_entity_poly.entity_id
_entity_poly.type
_entity_poly.pdbx_seq_one_letter_code
_entity_poly.pdbx_strand_id
1 'polypeptide(L)'
;TFILAASILIWVASNYPKHEDVEEMYQQKIELATTDEEKTNLENELSLYNLENSYLGYVGKFSEPLFRPLGFDWKMSVALETGLAAKEVVVSTLSILYGLGDEADETSSTLIEKIRNNIPFASAISFIIFVMIYLPCLAATMVFVREAGKWKYLLYLFVFTTSTAWLLSFIAYN
;
A
#
# COMPACT_ATOMS: atom_id res chain seq x y z
N THR A 1 -7.33 -20.42 7.66
CA THR A 1 -8.69 -19.81 7.72
C THR A 1 -8.62 -18.31 8.00
N PHE A 2 -7.87 -17.86 9.01
CA PHE A 2 -7.79 -16.43 9.37
C PHE A 2 -7.07 -15.58 8.31
N ILE A 3 -5.95 -16.06 7.78
CA ILE A 3 -5.19 -15.38 6.72
C ILE A 3 -6.06 -15.24 5.47
N LEU A 4 -6.79 -16.30 5.09
CA LEU A 4 -7.68 -16.28 3.94
C LEU A 4 -8.83 -15.27 4.12
N ALA A 5 -9.42 -15.20 5.32
CA ALA A 5 -10.44 -14.20 5.62
C ALA A 5 -9.91 -12.77 5.55
N ALA A 6 -8.70 -12.53 6.08
CA ALA A 6 -8.04 -11.23 6.01
C ALA A 6 -7.70 -10.84 4.56
N SER A 7 -7.21 -11.78 3.76
CA SER A 7 -6.93 -11.54 2.33
C SER A 7 -8.19 -11.19 1.55
N ILE A 8 -9.32 -11.87 1.81
CA ILE A 8 -10.61 -11.54 1.19
C ILE A 8 -11.08 -10.15 1.60
N LEU A 9 -10.95 -9.79 2.89
CA LEU A 9 -11.32 -8.47 3.39
C LEU A 9 -10.53 -7.36 2.71
N ILE A 10 -9.21 -7.52 2.60
CA ILE A 10 -8.34 -6.54 1.94
C ILE A 10 -8.67 -6.47 0.45
N TRP A 11 -8.89 -7.61 -0.21
CA TRP A 11 -9.30 -7.64 -1.61
C TRP A 11 -10.62 -6.90 -1.82
N VAL A 12 -11.62 -7.13 -0.98
CA VAL A 12 -12.89 -6.39 -1.04
C VAL A 12 -12.65 -4.90 -0.81
N ALA A 13 -11.86 -4.52 0.18
CA ALA A 13 -11.57 -3.12 0.49
C ALA A 13 -10.82 -2.39 -0.63
N SER A 14 -9.98 -3.09 -1.40
CA SER A 14 -9.24 -2.53 -2.53
C SER A 14 -10.05 -2.47 -3.83
N ASN A 15 -11.08 -3.34 -3.98
CA ASN A 15 -11.87 -3.42 -5.22
C ASN A 15 -13.25 -2.74 -5.13
N TYR A 16 -13.70 -2.30 -3.96
CA TYR A 16 -15.01 -1.67 -3.78
C TYR A 16 -14.85 -0.25 -3.20
N PRO A 17 -15.76 0.70 -3.57
CA PRO A 17 -16.85 0.55 -4.54
C PRO A 17 -16.34 0.48 -5.98
N LYS A 18 -17.01 -0.32 -6.84
CA LYS A 18 -16.74 -0.34 -8.28
C LYS A 18 -17.47 0.82 -8.96
N HIS A 19 -16.79 1.45 -9.88
CA HIS A 19 -17.33 2.49 -10.75
C HIS A 19 -17.47 1.91 -12.17
N GLU A 20 -18.57 1.18 -12.42
CA GLU A 20 -18.82 0.46 -13.67
C GLU A 20 -18.74 1.39 -14.90
N ASP A 21 -19.28 2.61 -14.78
CA ASP A 21 -19.23 3.60 -15.87
C ASP A 21 -17.79 3.96 -16.31
N VAL A 22 -16.89 4.04 -15.35
CA VAL A 22 -15.47 4.38 -15.60
C VAL A 22 -14.74 3.14 -16.13
N GLU A 23 -15.03 1.97 -15.59
CA GLU A 23 -14.44 0.70 -16.02
C GLU A 23 -14.79 0.44 -17.50
N GLU A 24 -16.07 0.61 -17.90
CA GLU A 24 -16.49 0.48 -19.29
C GLU A 24 -15.79 1.49 -20.22
N MET A 25 -15.64 2.75 -19.78
CA MET A 25 -14.95 3.78 -20.57
C MET A 25 -13.46 3.42 -20.79
N TYR A 26 -12.78 2.93 -19.77
CA TYR A 26 -11.39 2.51 -19.92
C TYR A 26 -11.25 1.24 -20.75
N GLN A 27 -12.16 0.28 -20.63
CA GLN A 27 -12.19 -0.93 -21.47
C GLN A 27 -12.33 -0.56 -22.95
N GLN A 28 -13.23 0.36 -23.31
CA GLN A 28 -13.37 0.84 -24.67
C GLN A 28 -12.10 1.51 -25.19
N LYS A 29 -11.40 2.29 -24.35
CA LYS A 29 -10.12 2.90 -24.72
C LYS A 29 -9.01 1.85 -24.91
N ILE A 30 -8.97 0.83 -24.07
CA ILE A 30 -8.01 -0.28 -24.16
C ILE A 30 -8.23 -1.09 -25.45
N GLU A 31 -9.49 -1.33 -25.84
CA GLU A 31 -9.82 -2.00 -27.10
C GLU A 31 -9.42 -1.17 -28.34
N LEU A 32 -9.46 0.15 -28.25
CA LEU A 32 -9.10 1.07 -29.34
C LEU A 32 -7.60 1.35 -29.39
N ALA A 33 -6.86 1.03 -28.34
CA ALA A 33 -5.41 1.25 -28.28
C ALA A 33 -4.68 0.34 -29.28
N THR A 34 -3.78 0.95 -30.04
CA THR A 34 -3.06 0.26 -31.13
C THR A 34 -1.72 -0.31 -30.71
N THR A 35 -1.17 0.18 -29.59
CA THR A 35 0.15 -0.22 -29.10
C THR A 35 0.02 -0.91 -27.74
N ASP A 36 0.82 -1.95 -27.50
CA ASP A 36 0.81 -2.67 -26.21
C ASP A 36 1.21 -1.76 -25.03
N GLU A 37 2.11 -0.79 -25.26
CA GLU A 37 2.46 0.23 -24.25
C GLU A 37 1.27 1.13 -23.89
N GLU A 38 0.44 1.50 -24.84
CA GLU A 38 -0.76 2.32 -24.63
C GLU A 38 -1.82 1.55 -23.83
N LYS A 39 -2.00 0.26 -24.13
CA LYS A 39 -2.89 -0.63 -23.37
C LYS A 39 -2.45 -0.74 -21.93
N THR A 40 -1.17 -1.06 -21.70
CA THR A 40 -0.60 -1.17 -20.36
C THR A 40 -0.74 0.13 -19.56
N ASN A 41 -0.53 1.28 -20.19
CA ASN A 41 -0.72 2.58 -19.52
C ASN A 41 -2.18 2.81 -19.12
N LEU A 42 -3.14 2.48 -19.98
CA LEU A 42 -4.57 2.61 -19.69
C LEU A 42 -5.03 1.64 -18.58
N GLU A 43 -4.53 0.42 -18.56
CA GLU A 43 -4.76 -0.55 -17.49
C GLU A 43 -4.20 -0.05 -16.16
N ASN A 44 -3.01 0.55 -16.17
CA ASN A 44 -2.38 1.13 -15.00
C ASN A 44 -3.17 2.34 -14.47
N GLU A 45 -3.67 3.19 -15.36
CA GLU A 45 -4.54 4.33 -14.99
C GLU A 45 -5.85 3.84 -14.37
N LEU A 46 -6.46 2.79 -14.93
CA LEU A 46 -7.68 2.19 -14.39
C LEU A 46 -7.43 1.59 -13.00
N SER A 47 -6.32 0.86 -12.84
CA SER A 47 -5.93 0.27 -11.55
C SER A 47 -5.68 1.33 -10.49
N LEU A 48 -5.00 2.42 -10.86
CA LEU A 48 -4.79 3.58 -9.99
C LEU A 48 -6.12 4.24 -9.59
N TYR A 49 -7.01 4.48 -10.56
CA TYR A 49 -8.31 5.07 -10.32
C TYR A 49 -9.17 4.22 -9.37
N ASN A 50 -9.21 2.90 -9.60
CA ASN A 50 -9.95 1.97 -8.77
C ASN A 50 -9.42 1.95 -7.34
N LEU A 51 -8.10 1.89 -7.16
CA LEU A 51 -7.49 1.88 -5.83
C LEU A 51 -7.68 3.21 -5.10
N GLU A 52 -7.55 4.34 -5.80
CA GLU A 52 -7.75 5.68 -5.22
C GLU A 52 -9.18 5.90 -4.71
N ASN A 53 -10.17 5.35 -5.42
CA ASN A 53 -11.59 5.49 -5.10
C ASN A 53 -12.16 4.30 -4.33
N SER A 54 -11.32 3.34 -3.94
CA SER A 54 -11.68 2.21 -3.09
C SER A 54 -11.78 2.59 -1.61
N TYR A 55 -12.39 1.73 -0.79
CA TYR A 55 -12.39 1.91 0.67
C TYR A 55 -10.98 2.02 1.23
N LEU A 56 -10.04 1.27 0.66
CA LEU A 56 -8.63 1.32 1.06
C LEU A 56 -8.00 2.69 0.73
N GLY A 57 -8.30 3.27 -0.43
CA GLY A 57 -7.87 4.62 -0.79
C GLY A 57 -8.43 5.70 0.15
N TYR A 58 -9.70 5.56 0.57
CA TYR A 58 -10.29 6.46 1.57
C TYR A 58 -9.62 6.35 2.93
N VAL A 59 -9.31 5.14 3.39
CA VAL A 59 -8.58 4.91 4.65
C VAL A 59 -7.19 5.51 4.57
N GLY A 60 -6.46 5.32 3.46
CA GLY A 60 -5.15 5.92 3.24
C GLY A 60 -5.16 7.45 3.25
N LYS A 61 -6.16 8.08 2.60
CA LYS A 61 -6.35 9.54 2.65
C LYS A 61 -6.73 10.03 4.05
N PHE A 62 -7.47 9.24 4.82
CA PHE A 62 -7.82 9.56 6.20
C PHE A 62 -6.62 9.41 7.16
N SER A 63 -5.75 8.45 6.94
CA SER A 63 -4.55 8.21 7.74
C SER A 63 -3.38 9.14 7.36
N GLU A 64 -3.39 9.76 6.18
CA GLU A 64 -2.35 10.69 5.71
C GLU A 64 -1.93 11.76 6.75
N PRO A 65 -2.85 12.47 7.45
CA PRO A 65 -2.47 13.49 8.43
C PRO A 65 -1.59 12.94 9.56
N LEU A 66 -1.75 11.64 9.90
CA LEU A 66 -0.96 10.97 10.94
C LEU A 66 0.47 10.66 10.46
N PHE A 67 0.62 10.38 9.15
CA PHE A 67 1.89 10.00 8.53
C PHE A 67 2.60 11.18 7.85
N ARG A 68 1.92 12.28 7.61
CA ARG A 68 2.50 13.49 7.02
C ARG A 68 3.75 14.03 7.74
N PRO A 69 3.85 13.98 9.10
CA PRO A 69 5.07 14.37 9.80
C PRO A 69 6.30 13.50 9.50
N LEU A 70 6.10 12.31 8.92
CA LEU A 70 7.14 11.39 8.49
C LEU A 70 7.53 11.60 7.02
N GLY A 71 6.87 12.54 6.34
CA GLY A 71 7.04 12.79 4.91
C GLY A 71 6.29 11.81 4.01
N PHE A 72 5.28 11.10 4.52
CA PHE A 72 4.48 10.17 3.73
C PHE A 72 3.26 10.87 3.13
N ASP A 73 2.98 10.55 1.90
CA ASP A 73 1.74 10.91 1.22
C ASP A 73 0.66 9.83 1.40
N TRP A 74 -0.52 10.08 0.85
CA TRP A 74 -1.62 9.11 0.91
C TRP A 74 -1.30 7.79 0.20
N LYS A 75 -0.48 7.82 -0.88
CA LYS A 75 -0.05 6.61 -1.61
C LYS A 75 0.82 5.71 -0.74
N MET A 76 1.78 6.29 -0.05
CA MET A 76 2.61 5.58 0.92
C MET A 76 1.77 5.05 2.08
N SER A 77 0.77 5.79 2.55
CA SER A 77 -0.15 5.34 3.60
C SER A 77 -0.97 4.13 3.16
N VAL A 78 -1.54 4.13 1.95
CA VAL A 78 -2.22 2.97 1.37
C VAL A 78 -1.30 1.76 1.27
N ALA A 79 -0.06 1.97 0.81
CA ALA A 79 0.93 0.89 0.72
C ALA A 79 1.27 0.29 2.09
N LEU A 80 1.33 1.09 3.16
CA LEU A 80 1.51 0.59 4.53
C LEU A 80 0.32 -0.24 5.01
N GLU A 81 -0.89 0.18 4.69
CA GLU A 81 -2.13 -0.52 5.07
C GLU A 81 -2.24 -1.87 4.36
N THR A 82 -1.93 -1.94 3.08
CA THR A 82 -1.85 -3.22 2.34
C THR A 82 -0.74 -4.11 2.87
N GLY A 83 0.40 -3.53 3.24
CA GLY A 83 1.54 -4.21 3.84
C GLY A 83 1.27 -4.86 5.20
N LEU A 84 0.18 -4.52 5.88
CA LEU A 84 -0.28 -5.23 7.08
C LEU A 84 -0.64 -6.69 6.79
N ALA A 85 -1.14 -6.99 5.61
CA ALA A 85 -1.44 -8.37 5.21
C ALA A 85 -0.15 -9.15 4.91
N ALA A 86 0.68 -8.59 4.04
CA ALA A 86 1.96 -9.14 3.64
C ALA A 86 2.88 -7.99 3.22
N LYS A 87 4.08 -7.92 3.78
CA LYS A 87 5.00 -6.81 3.50
C LYS A 87 5.45 -6.76 2.03
N GLU A 88 5.43 -7.90 1.35
CA GLU A 88 5.76 -8.02 -0.06
C GLU A 88 4.79 -7.22 -0.96
N VAL A 89 3.55 -7.05 -0.51
CA VAL A 89 2.52 -6.31 -1.27
C VAL A 89 2.77 -4.79 -1.27
N VAL A 90 3.58 -4.26 -0.34
CA VAL A 90 3.92 -2.83 -0.27
C VAL A 90 4.50 -2.34 -1.60
N VAL A 91 5.42 -3.08 -2.19
CA VAL A 91 6.09 -2.70 -3.44
C VAL A 91 5.13 -2.74 -4.62
N SER A 92 4.32 -3.81 -4.75
CA SER A 92 3.30 -3.90 -5.81
C SER A 92 2.27 -2.77 -5.69
N THR A 93 1.81 -2.46 -4.48
CA THR A 93 0.89 -1.34 -4.27
C THR A 93 1.51 0.00 -4.65
N LEU A 94 2.78 0.24 -4.32
CA LEU A 94 3.49 1.43 -4.76
C LEU A 94 3.62 1.47 -6.29
N SER A 95 3.89 0.32 -6.93
CA SER A 95 3.93 0.23 -8.41
C SER A 95 2.63 0.68 -9.04
N ILE A 96 1.49 0.20 -8.57
CA ILE A 96 0.16 0.59 -9.05
C ILE A 96 -0.05 2.09 -8.82
N LEU A 97 0.18 2.57 -7.58
CA LEU A 97 -0.07 3.95 -7.19
C LEU A 97 0.83 4.97 -7.90
N TYR A 98 2.00 4.55 -8.37
CA TYR A 98 2.88 5.37 -9.21
C TYR A 98 2.71 5.10 -10.73
N GLY A 99 1.66 4.35 -11.12
CA GLY A 99 1.25 4.17 -12.50
C GLY A 99 2.19 3.28 -13.32
N LEU A 100 2.70 2.20 -12.71
CA LEU A 100 3.57 1.21 -13.38
C LEU A 100 2.88 -0.15 -13.55
N GLY A 101 1.69 -0.33 -12.93
CA GLY A 101 0.94 -1.58 -12.95
C GLY A 101 1.48 -2.69 -12.05
N ASP A 102 0.75 -3.79 -12.04
CA ASP A 102 1.04 -4.96 -11.20
C ASP A 102 2.29 -5.74 -11.64
N GLU A 103 2.73 -5.57 -12.91
CA GLU A 103 3.86 -6.32 -13.48
C GLU A 103 5.23 -5.68 -13.23
N ALA A 104 5.29 -4.49 -12.61
CA ALA A 104 6.55 -3.85 -12.29
C ALA A 104 7.24 -4.60 -11.15
N ASP A 105 8.27 -5.36 -11.49
CA ASP A 105 9.12 -6.05 -10.52
C ASP A 105 9.91 -5.04 -9.66
N GLU A 106 10.26 -5.43 -8.43
CA GLU A 106 11.05 -4.64 -7.47
C GLU A 106 12.37 -4.10 -8.06
N THR A 107 12.88 -4.74 -9.10
CA THR A 107 14.12 -4.39 -9.78
C THR A 107 13.95 -3.54 -11.03
N SER A 108 12.69 -3.16 -11.38
CA SER A 108 12.47 -2.41 -12.61
C SER A 108 13.07 -1.00 -12.51
N SER A 109 13.94 -0.65 -13.48
CA SER A 109 14.59 0.66 -13.56
C SER A 109 13.57 1.81 -13.63
N THR A 110 12.44 1.56 -14.25
CA THR A 110 11.34 2.51 -14.42
C THR A 110 10.63 2.82 -13.07
N LEU A 111 10.41 1.81 -12.22
CA LEU A 111 9.87 2.00 -10.87
C LEU A 111 10.83 2.84 -10.02
N ILE A 112 12.11 2.48 -10.02
CA ILE A 112 13.14 3.18 -9.25
C ILE A 112 13.23 4.65 -9.68
N GLU A 113 13.20 4.94 -10.97
CA GLU A 113 13.24 6.30 -11.50
C GLU A 113 12.00 7.12 -11.11
N LYS A 114 10.79 6.57 -11.23
CA LYS A 114 9.54 7.23 -10.82
C LYS A 114 9.48 7.47 -9.32
N ILE A 115 9.88 6.50 -8.50
CA ILE A 115 9.96 6.65 -7.04
C ILE A 115 10.96 7.77 -6.70
N ARG A 116 12.15 7.76 -7.31
CA ARG A 116 13.20 8.76 -7.06
C ARG A 116 12.77 10.18 -7.42
N ASN A 117 11.95 10.34 -8.47
CA ASN A 117 11.46 11.64 -8.91
C ASN A 117 10.30 12.17 -8.09
N ASN A 118 9.49 11.28 -7.49
CA ASN A 118 8.27 11.64 -6.75
C ASN A 118 8.45 11.64 -5.23
N ILE A 119 9.40 10.85 -4.70
CA ILE A 119 9.60 10.70 -3.25
C ILE A 119 10.94 11.31 -2.87
N PRO A 120 10.97 12.32 -1.96
CA PRO A 120 12.21 12.84 -1.39
C PRO A 120 13.02 11.73 -0.71
N PHE A 121 14.33 11.80 -0.80
CA PHE A 121 15.22 10.78 -0.23
C PHE A 121 15.01 10.58 1.29
N ALA A 122 14.76 11.66 2.03
CA ALA A 122 14.45 11.59 3.45
C ALA A 122 13.16 10.82 3.72
N SER A 123 12.09 11.04 2.91
CA SER A 123 10.83 10.29 3.01
C SER A 123 11.03 8.81 2.69
N ALA A 124 11.85 8.49 1.69
CA ALA A 124 12.15 7.10 1.33
C ALA A 124 12.86 6.36 2.49
N ILE A 125 13.87 6.97 3.11
CA ILE A 125 14.54 6.37 4.27
C ILE A 125 13.57 6.20 5.45
N SER A 126 12.80 7.24 5.76
CA SER A 126 11.78 7.21 6.80
C SER A 126 10.78 6.08 6.57
N PHE A 127 10.34 5.91 5.32
CA PHE A 127 9.41 4.85 4.92
C PHE A 127 9.99 3.44 5.11
N ILE A 128 11.23 3.22 4.68
CA ILE A 128 11.93 1.95 4.85
C ILE A 128 12.03 1.61 6.34
N ILE A 129 12.45 2.56 7.18
CA ILE A 129 12.56 2.36 8.63
C ILE A 129 11.19 2.00 9.21
N PHE A 130 10.14 2.70 8.80
CA PHE A 130 8.78 2.42 9.25
C PHE A 130 8.35 1.01 8.87
N VAL A 131 8.47 0.62 7.59
CA VAL A 131 8.08 -0.70 7.07
C VAL A 131 8.84 -1.83 7.77
N MET A 132 10.09 -1.62 8.14
CA MET A 132 10.87 -2.64 8.84
C MET A 132 10.41 -2.88 10.29
N ILE A 133 9.99 -1.82 10.98
CA ILE A 133 9.75 -1.86 12.44
C ILE A 133 8.28 -1.99 12.79
N TYR A 134 7.37 -1.43 11.96
CA TYR A 134 5.94 -1.48 12.27
C TYR A 134 5.44 -2.93 12.38
N LEU A 135 4.18 -3.10 12.73
CA LEU A 135 3.56 -4.40 13.04
C LEU A 135 4.03 -5.52 12.09
N PRO A 136 4.45 -6.69 12.62
CA PRO A 136 4.70 -7.86 11.79
C PRO A 136 3.41 -8.28 11.04
N CYS A 137 3.54 -9.03 9.95
CA CYS A 137 2.39 -9.46 9.15
C CYS A 137 1.31 -10.12 10.01
N LEU A 138 0.06 -10.08 9.55
CA LEU A 138 -1.09 -10.64 10.28
C LEU A 138 -0.87 -12.09 10.71
N ALA A 139 -0.20 -12.91 9.89
CA ALA A 139 0.11 -14.30 10.22
C ALA A 139 1.00 -14.41 11.48
N ALA A 140 2.10 -13.68 11.51
CA ALA A 140 3.03 -13.69 12.66
C ALA A 140 2.37 -13.11 13.91
N THR A 141 1.57 -12.07 13.76
CA THR A 141 0.79 -11.46 14.85
C THR A 141 -0.20 -12.43 15.46
N MET A 142 -0.88 -13.23 14.64
CA MET A 142 -1.84 -14.23 15.14
C MET A 142 -1.16 -15.40 15.86
N VAL A 143 0.01 -15.84 15.39
CA VAL A 143 0.82 -16.82 16.11
C VAL A 143 1.23 -16.27 17.46
N PHE A 144 1.74 -15.03 17.50
CA PHE A 144 2.13 -14.37 18.74
C PHE A 144 0.97 -14.30 19.76
N VAL A 145 -0.24 -13.91 19.31
CA VAL A 145 -1.42 -13.82 20.17
C VAL A 145 -1.82 -15.19 20.74
N ARG A 146 -1.74 -16.25 19.91
CA ARG A 146 -2.02 -17.62 20.36
C ARG A 146 -1.04 -18.08 21.44
N GLU A 147 0.25 -17.85 21.24
CA GLU A 147 1.30 -18.21 22.21
C GLU A 147 1.20 -17.37 23.51
N ALA A 148 0.88 -16.08 23.37
CA ALA A 148 0.71 -15.19 24.52
C ALA A 148 -0.59 -15.45 25.33
N GLY A 149 -1.56 -16.15 24.76
CA GLY A 149 -2.80 -16.58 25.42
C GLY A 149 -3.81 -15.48 25.74
N LYS A 150 -3.55 -14.21 25.42
CA LYS A 150 -4.46 -13.09 25.70
C LYS A 150 -4.44 -12.05 24.58
N TRP A 151 -5.61 -11.63 24.14
CA TRP A 151 -5.78 -10.58 23.13
C TRP A 151 -5.19 -9.21 23.52
N LYS A 152 -5.01 -8.93 24.79
CA LYS A 152 -4.36 -7.70 25.27
C LYS A 152 -2.94 -7.53 24.74
N TYR A 153 -2.22 -8.62 24.52
CA TYR A 153 -0.87 -8.59 23.97
C TYR A 153 -0.84 -8.17 22.49
N LEU A 154 -1.92 -8.40 21.73
CA LEU A 154 -2.07 -7.86 20.39
C LEU A 154 -2.03 -6.33 20.41
N LEU A 155 -2.87 -5.72 21.26
CA LEU A 155 -2.92 -4.26 21.37
C LEU A 155 -1.58 -3.69 21.83
N TYR A 156 -0.95 -4.33 22.82
CA TYR A 156 0.37 -3.92 23.29
C TYR A 156 1.42 -3.99 22.16
N LEU A 157 1.47 -5.11 21.44
CA LEU A 157 2.38 -5.27 20.31
C LEU A 157 2.14 -4.20 19.25
N PHE A 158 0.88 -3.99 18.87
CA PHE A 158 0.50 -3.00 17.86
C PHE A 158 0.93 -1.58 18.27
N VAL A 159 0.56 -1.15 19.46
CA VAL A 159 0.90 0.19 19.96
C VAL A 159 2.40 0.36 20.09
N PHE A 160 3.11 -0.62 20.65
CA PHE A 160 4.55 -0.56 20.87
C PHE A 160 5.32 -0.50 19.55
N THR A 161 5.07 -1.42 18.62
CA THR A 161 5.82 -1.47 17.35
C THR A 161 5.49 -0.26 16.46
N THR A 162 4.22 0.14 16.36
CA THR A 162 3.81 1.30 15.56
C THR A 162 4.34 2.60 16.13
N SER A 163 4.29 2.79 17.46
CA SER A 163 4.85 3.99 18.09
C SER A 163 6.37 4.06 17.94
N THR A 164 7.08 2.93 18.09
CA THR A 164 8.52 2.87 17.87
C THR A 164 8.88 3.16 16.42
N ALA A 165 8.16 2.56 15.47
CA ALA A 165 8.33 2.83 14.05
C ALA A 165 8.10 4.30 13.72
N TRP A 166 7.03 4.89 14.26
CA TRP A 166 6.68 6.29 14.05
C TRP A 166 7.78 7.24 14.58
N LEU A 167 8.27 7.01 15.81
CA LEU A 167 9.32 7.85 16.42
C LEU A 167 10.64 7.76 15.64
N LEU A 168 11.07 6.56 15.27
CA LEU A 168 12.33 6.38 14.53
C LEU A 168 12.24 6.95 13.11
N SER A 169 11.11 6.76 12.44
CA SER A 169 10.87 7.35 11.13
C SER A 169 10.79 8.87 11.17
N PHE A 170 10.19 9.44 12.22
CA PHE A 170 10.16 10.88 12.44
C PHE A 170 11.56 11.47 12.62
N ILE A 171 12.41 10.80 13.41
CA ILE A 171 13.81 11.21 13.59
C ILE A 171 14.59 11.09 12.29
N ALA A 172 14.34 10.08 11.48
CA ALA A 172 15.03 9.88 10.22
C ALA A 172 14.59 10.87 9.13
N TYR A 173 13.36 11.35 9.18
CA TYR A 173 12.84 12.37 8.25
C TYR A 173 13.33 13.78 8.56
N ASN A 174 13.46 14.15 9.86
CA ASN A 174 13.86 15.48 10.35
C ASN A 174 15.34 15.57 10.65
#